data_9f8f53aa6ae951f6a7a7fbc0eb15ddcb
#
_entry.id   9f8f53aa6ae951f6a7a7fbc0eb15ddcb
#
_cell.length_a   1.000
_cell.length_b   1.000
_cell.length_c   1.000
_cell.angle_alpha   90.00
_cell.angle_beta   90.00
_cell.angle_gamma   90.00
#
_symmetry.space_group_name_H-M   'P 1'
#
loop_
_entity.id
_entity.type
_entity.pdbx_description
1 polymer ?
#
loop_
_entity_poly.entity_id
_entity_poly.type
_entity_poly.pdbx_seq_one_letter_code
_entity_poly.pdbx_strand_id
1 'polypeptide(L)'
;MIGGIEVKVCGLTRSEDAEAAALAGADFLGFIFYPKSPRGLSLEQFEALMPQLPDLPKVAVTVAPGEALVDSLEALGFEYFQIHYPLDTGSLAREWSERLTPSKLWLAPKIGPNDSLDEVSLQYADTWLMDAYRKDAYGGTGETGDWVSFREISEKYPEKLWTLAGGLGPGNV
;
A
#
# COMPACT_ATOMS: atom_id res chain seq x y z
N MET A 1 -9.58 -5.18 -13.28
CA MET A 1 -10.36 -5.93 -12.25
C MET A 1 -10.48 -7.40 -12.62
N ILE A 2 -10.18 -8.28 -11.71
CA ILE A 2 -10.31 -9.74 -11.88
C ILE A 2 -11.47 -10.21 -11.01
N GLY A 3 -12.53 -10.78 -11.62
CA GLY A 3 -13.72 -11.23 -10.87
C GLY A 3 -14.46 -10.15 -10.09
N GLY A 4 -14.34 -8.88 -10.45
CA GLY A 4 -14.92 -7.75 -9.72
C GLY A 4 -14.04 -7.20 -8.59
N ILE A 5 -12.82 -7.74 -8.41
CA ILE A 5 -11.85 -7.31 -7.42
C ILE A 5 -10.73 -6.53 -8.11
N GLU A 6 -10.35 -5.39 -7.55
CA GLU A 6 -9.16 -4.64 -7.99
C GLU A 6 -7.89 -5.30 -7.46
N VAL A 7 -6.88 -5.40 -8.33
CA VAL A 7 -5.62 -6.07 -8.04
C VAL A 7 -4.45 -5.11 -8.14
N LYS A 8 -3.66 -5.01 -7.07
CA LYS A 8 -2.40 -4.28 -7.04
C LYS A 8 -1.21 -5.24 -7.01
N VAL A 9 -0.29 -5.12 -7.98
CA VAL A 9 1.00 -5.82 -7.95
C VAL A 9 2.05 -4.89 -7.34
N CYS A 10 2.69 -5.34 -6.26
CA CYS A 10 3.52 -4.49 -5.38
C CYS A 10 4.99 -4.91 -5.33
N GLY A 11 5.86 -3.91 -5.27
CA GLY A 11 7.31 -4.10 -5.18
C GLY A 11 7.95 -4.37 -6.53
N LEU A 12 7.42 -3.74 -7.56
CA LEU A 12 7.99 -3.76 -8.91
C LEU A 12 9.31 -2.98 -8.95
N THR A 13 10.31 -3.54 -9.60
CA THR A 13 11.64 -2.94 -9.75
C THR A 13 12.15 -2.95 -11.20
N ARG A 14 11.40 -3.56 -12.12
CA ARG A 14 11.71 -3.66 -13.54
C ARG A 14 10.48 -3.42 -14.40
N SER A 15 10.68 -2.88 -15.59
CA SER A 15 9.59 -2.61 -16.54
C SER A 15 8.93 -3.89 -17.06
N GLU A 16 9.71 -4.96 -17.26
CA GLU A 16 9.18 -6.24 -17.74
C GLU A 16 8.19 -6.87 -16.74
N ASP A 17 8.46 -6.72 -15.43
CA ASP A 17 7.55 -7.20 -14.39
C ASP A 17 6.28 -6.34 -14.32
N ALA A 18 6.41 -5.03 -14.54
CA ALA A 18 5.26 -4.12 -14.60
C ALA A 18 4.38 -4.40 -15.83
N GLU A 19 4.99 -4.65 -16.99
CA GLU A 19 4.27 -5.05 -18.21
C GLU A 19 3.56 -6.38 -18.02
N ALA A 20 4.25 -7.39 -17.45
CA ALA A 20 3.64 -8.68 -17.15
C ALA A 20 2.45 -8.56 -16.19
N ALA A 21 2.55 -7.69 -15.15
CA ALA A 21 1.46 -7.41 -14.23
C ALA A 21 0.25 -6.78 -14.94
N ALA A 22 0.49 -5.79 -15.81
CA ALA A 22 -0.53 -5.14 -16.61
C ALA A 22 -1.25 -6.13 -17.56
N LEU A 23 -0.48 -6.97 -18.26
CA LEU A 23 -1.02 -8.02 -19.15
C LEU A 23 -1.82 -9.08 -18.38
N ALA A 24 -1.46 -9.35 -17.12
CA ALA A 24 -2.19 -10.26 -16.24
C ALA A 24 -3.48 -9.63 -15.67
N GLY A 25 -3.74 -8.34 -15.90
CA GLY A 25 -4.96 -7.64 -15.48
C GLY A 25 -4.85 -6.92 -14.14
N ALA A 26 -3.65 -6.54 -13.72
CA ALA A 26 -3.46 -5.65 -12.57
C ALA A 26 -4.12 -4.29 -12.84
N ASP A 27 -4.70 -3.71 -11.80
CA ASP A 27 -5.32 -2.38 -11.84
C ASP A 27 -4.36 -1.30 -11.30
N PHE A 28 -3.41 -1.68 -10.44
CA PHE A 28 -2.43 -0.77 -9.84
C PHE A 28 -1.03 -1.37 -9.84
N LEU A 29 -0.03 -0.50 -10.02
CA LEU A 29 1.40 -0.85 -9.94
C LEU A 29 2.02 -0.21 -8.69
N GLY A 30 2.57 -1.02 -7.78
CA GLY A 30 3.17 -0.58 -6.53
C GLY A 30 4.69 -0.56 -6.56
N PHE A 31 5.29 0.57 -6.16
CA PHE A 31 6.73 0.80 -6.08
C PHE A 31 7.12 1.19 -4.66
N ILE A 32 8.14 0.54 -4.11
CA ILE A 32 8.51 0.68 -2.69
C ILE A 32 9.64 1.68 -2.54
N PHE A 33 9.42 2.73 -1.73
CA PHE A 33 10.42 3.74 -1.34
C PHE A 33 10.75 3.60 0.15
N TYR A 34 11.24 2.43 0.50
CA TYR A 34 11.69 2.12 1.85
C TYR A 34 13.05 1.42 1.80
N PRO A 35 14.15 2.07 2.26
CA PRO A 35 15.52 1.58 2.07
C PRO A 35 15.80 0.21 2.69
N LYS A 36 15.02 -0.23 3.69
CA LYS A 36 15.18 -1.56 4.30
C LYS A 36 14.48 -2.67 3.53
N SER A 37 13.68 -2.34 2.51
CA SER A 37 13.04 -3.35 1.65
C SER A 37 14.03 -3.86 0.61
N PRO A 38 14.14 -5.19 0.39
CA PRO A 38 14.95 -5.74 -0.70
C PRO A 38 14.44 -5.35 -2.10
N ARG A 39 13.21 -4.83 -2.19
CA ARG A 39 12.57 -4.31 -3.41
C ARG A 39 12.41 -2.78 -3.36
N GLY A 40 13.16 -2.12 -2.48
CA GLY A 40 13.15 -0.65 -2.38
C GLY A 40 13.87 -0.01 -3.56
N LEU A 41 13.26 1.04 -4.13
CA LEU A 41 13.84 1.88 -5.16
C LEU A 41 14.27 3.23 -4.58
N SER A 42 15.31 3.82 -5.14
CA SER A 42 15.56 5.26 -4.99
C SER A 42 14.69 6.05 -5.96
N LEU A 43 14.60 7.38 -5.73
CA LEU A 43 13.86 8.26 -6.65
C LEU A 43 14.48 8.21 -8.06
N GLU A 44 15.81 8.25 -8.16
CA GLU A 44 16.54 8.20 -9.45
C GLU A 44 16.32 6.86 -10.18
N GLN A 45 16.25 5.75 -9.44
CA GLN A 45 15.95 4.44 -10.03
C GLN A 45 14.54 4.41 -10.60
N PHE A 46 13.57 4.99 -9.90
CA PHE A 46 12.20 5.08 -10.40
C PHE A 46 12.08 6.03 -11.59
N GLU A 47 12.73 7.19 -11.56
CA GLU A 47 12.77 8.12 -12.70
C GLU A 47 13.29 7.45 -13.98
N ALA A 48 14.34 6.64 -13.87
CA ALA A 48 14.88 5.89 -15.00
C ALA A 48 13.94 4.79 -15.51
N LEU A 49 13.12 4.22 -14.62
CA LEU A 49 12.15 3.17 -14.92
C LEU A 49 10.86 3.73 -15.55
N MET A 50 10.42 4.90 -15.08
CA MET A 50 9.13 5.49 -15.38
C MET A 50 8.76 5.56 -16.87
N PRO A 51 9.67 5.94 -17.82
CA PRO A 51 9.33 6.03 -19.24
C PRO A 51 8.97 4.69 -19.90
N GLN A 52 9.26 3.58 -19.22
CA GLN A 52 9.06 2.22 -19.73
C GLN A 52 7.85 1.54 -19.04
N LEU A 53 7.17 2.22 -18.13
CA LEU A 53 6.05 1.64 -17.39
C LEU A 53 4.75 1.70 -18.20
N PRO A 54 3.88 0.68 -18.11
CA PRO A 54 2.56 0.75 -18.69
C PRO A 54 1.72 1.87 -18.06
N ASP A 55 0.73 2.34 -18.83
CA ASP A 55 -0.20 3.40 -18.41
C ASP A 55 -1.25 2.83 -17.44
N LEU A 56 -0.83 2.60 -16.21
CA LEU A 56 -1.67 2.18 -15.09
C LEU A 56 -1.38 3.07 -13.88
N PRO A 57 -2.37 3.26 -12.99
CA PRO A 57 -2.20 3.99 -11.74
C PRO A 57 -1.05 3.47 -10.90
N LYS A 58 -0.20 4.38 -10.41
CA LYS A 58 1.01 4.07 -9.64
C LYS A 58 0.80 4.38 -8.17
N VAL A 59 1.17 3.43 -7.34
CA VAL A 59 1.09 3.52 -5.87
C VAL A 59 2.50 3.61 -5.29
N ALA A 60 2.83 4.74 -4.67
CA ALA A 60 4.05 4.88 -3.89
C ALA A 60 3.88 4.18 -2.54
N VAL A 61 4.73 3.21 -2.24
CA VAL A 61 4.67 2.44 -0.99
C VAL A 61 5.82 2.87 -0.08
N THR A 62 5.47 3.38 1.11
CA THR A 62 6.42 3.98 2.05
C THR A 62 6.19 3.48 3.48
N VAL A 63 7.14 3.79 4.36
CA VAL A 63 6.99 3.56 5.81
C VAL A 63 7.23 4.89 6.52
N ALA A 64 6.18 5.44 7.15
CA ALA A 64 6.19 6.70 7.89
C ALA A 64 7.04 7.80 7.19
N PRO A 65 6.71 8.19 5.94
CA PRO A 65 7.50 9.13 5.17
C PRO A 65 7.45 10.53 5.77
N GLY A 66 8.58 11.25 5.69
CA GLY A 66 8.59 12.70 5.91
C GLY A 66 8.09 13.47 4.68
N GLU A 67 7.77 14.75 4.88
CA GLU A 67 7.20 15.64 3.85
C GLU A 67 8.04 15.69 2.56
N ALA A 68 9.35 15.82 2.68
CA ALA A 68 10.24 15.93 1.50
C ALA A 68 10.16 14.70 0.57
N LEU A 69 9.96 13.49 1.12
CA LEU A 69 9.77 12.30 0.30
C LEU A 69 8.38 12.33 -0.37
N VAL A 70 7.35 12.74 0.35
CA VAL A 70 6.00 12.87 -0.20
C VAL A 70 5.99 13.86 -1.36
N ASP A 71 6.60 15.04 -1.19
CA ASP A 71 6.72 16.07 -2.23
C ASP A 71 7.41 15.53 -3.49
N SER A 72 8.53 14.81 -3.30
CA SER A 72 9.26 14.20 -4.41
C SER A 72 8.41 13.16 -5.17
N LEU A 73 7.67 12.33 -4.44
CA LEU A 73 6.81 11.32 -5.04
C LEU A 73 5.60 11.93 -5.78
N GLU A 74 5.02 13.01 -5.26
CA GLU A 74 3.99 13.75 -5.99
C GLU A 74 4.54 14.37 -7.28
N ALA A 75 5.75 14.95 -7.23
CA ALA A 75 6.41 15.51 -8.41
C ALA A 75 6.71 14.45 -9.48
N LEU A 76 6.94 13.19 -9.08
CA LEU A 76 7.10 12.03 -9.97
C LEU A 76 5.77 11.48 -10.52
N GLY A 77 4.62 12.07 -10.16
CA GLY A 77 3.32 11.74 -10.73
C GLY A 77 2.67 10.49 -10.12
N PHE A 78 2.98 10.15 -8.88
CA PHE A 78 2.23 9.10 -8.19
C PHE A 78 0.81 9.54 -7.90
N GLU A 79 -0.16 8.68 -8.25
CA GLU A 79 -1.58 8.94 -8.03
C GLU A 79 -2.03 8.54 -6.62
N TYR A 80 -1.40 7.51 -6.03
CA TYR A 80 -1.75 6.97 -4.72
C TYR A 80 -0.53 6.77 -3.84
N PHE A 81 -0.75 6.88 -2.52
CA PHE A 81 0.29 6.79 -1.49
C PHE A 81 -0.11 5.75 -0.44
N GLN A 82 0.51 4.58 -0.49
CA GLN A 82 0.35 3.56 0.53
C GLN A 82 1.39 3.78 1.62
N ILE A 83 0.93 4.12 2.82
CA ILE A 83 1.79 4.43 3.95
C ILE A 83 1.63 3.39 5.05
N HIS A 84 2.70 2.61 5.26
CA HIS A 84 2.83 1.76 6.43
C HIS A 84 3.33 2.57 7.62
N TYR A 85 2.78 2.33 8.81
CA TYR A 85 3.19 3.03 10.01
C TYR A 85 2.89 2.22 11.28
N PRO A 86 3.66 2.43 12.39
CA PRO A 86 3.33 1.88 13.68
C PRO A 86 2.02 2.47 14.20
N LEU A 87 1.16 1.65 14.80
CA LEU A 87 -0.18 2.08 15.25
C LEU A 87 -0.14 3.20 16.30
N ASP A 88 0.90 3.24 17.12
CA ASP A 88 1.13 4.28 18.14
C ASP A 88 1.48 5.67 17.55
N THR A 89 1.75 5.76 16.27
CA THR A 89 2.01 7.01 15.55
C THR A 89 0.80 7.50 14.74
N GLY A 90 -0.40 7.15 15.14
CA GLY A 90 -1.65 7.49 14.45
C GLY A 90 -1.91 8.99 14.23
N SER A 91 -1.27 9.90 15.00
CA SER A 91 -1.31 11.35 14.73
C SER A 91 -0.76 11.71 13.35
N LEU A 92 0.23 10.98 12.85
CA LEU A 92 0.79 11.18 11.51
C LEU A 92 -0.21 10.86 10.40
N ALA A 93 -1.15 9.94 10.63
CA ALA A 93 -2.19 9.61 9.65
C ALA A 93 -3.05 10.83 9.30
N ARG A 94 -3.34 11.67 10.29
CA ARG A 94 -4.03 12.95 10.09
C ARG A 94 -3.20 13.91 9.23
N GLU A 95 -1.91 14.08 9.53
CA GLU A 95 -1.02 14.97 8.79
C GLU A 95 -0.92 14.55 7.32
N TRP A 96 -0.75 13.24 7.04
CA TRP A 96 -0.75 12.74 5.67
C TRP A 96 -2.09 12.95 4.98
N SER A 97 -3.21 12.76 5.69
CA SER A 97 -4.55 12.98 5.15
C SER A 97 -4.79 14.44 4.75
N GLU A 98 -4.38 15.39 5.60
CA GLU A 98 -4.46 16.82 5.32
C GLU A 98 -3.58 17.22 4.12
N ARG A 99 -2.44 16.54 3.94
CA ARG A 99 -1.48 16.82 2.86
C ARG A 99 -1.87 16.18 1.51
N LEU A 100 -2.31 14.91 1.51
CA LEU A 100 -2.52 14.09 0.31
C LEU A 100 -3.97 13.93 -0.10
N THR A 101 -4.92 14.28 0.74
CA THR A 101 -6.35 13.97 0.69
C THR A 101 -6.67 12.48 0.94
N PRO A 102 -7.81 12.18 1.59
CA PRO A 102 -8.20 10.79 1.88
C PRO A 102 -8.28 9.86 0.67
N SER A 103 -8.69 10.40 -0.49
CA SER A 103 -8.90 9.62 -1.72
C SER A 103 -7.62 9.11 -2.38
N LYS A 104 -6.48 9.76 -2.12
CA LYS A 104 -5.17 9.33 -2.61
C LYS A 104 -4.42 8.47 -1.60
N LEU A 105 -4.88 8.42 -0.35
CA LEU A 105 -4.17 7.83 0.76
C LEU A 105 -4.66 6.41 1.05
N TRP A 106 -3.73 5.45 1.03
CA TRP A 106 -3.92 4.08 1.44
C TRP A 106 -3.19 3.85 2.76
N LEU A 107 -3.90 3.82 3.86
CA LEU A 107 -3.30 3.64 5.18
C LEU A 107 -3.11 2.16 5.52
N ALA A 108 -1.91 1.81 5.93
CA ALA A 108 -1.50 0.46 6.28
C ALA A 108 -0.89 0.43 7.70
N PRO A 109 -1.73 0.60 8.76
CA PRO A 109 -1.26 0.53 10.14
C PRO A 109 -0.74 -0.88 10.45
N LYS A 110 0.30 -0.94 11.26
CA LYS A 110 0.84 -2.21 11.77
C LYS A 110 0.00 -2.67 12.95
N ILE A 111 -1.01 -3.50 12.68
CA ILE A 111 -1.97 -4.01 13.68
C ILE A 111 -1.51 -5.37 14.17
N GLY A 112 -1.20 -5.49 15.45
CA GLY A 112 -0.88 -6.75 16.10
C GLY A 112 -2.11 -7.51 16.61
N PRO A 113 -1.94 -8.75 17.11
CA PRO A 113 -3.07 -9.61 17.49
C PRO A 113 -3.99 -9.06 18.60
N ASN A 114 -3.51 -8.11 19.40
CA ASN A 114 -4.26 -7.50 20.51
C ASN A 114 -4.54 -6.01 20.27
N ASP A 115 -4.22 -5.51 19.09
CA ASP A 115 -4.44 -4.11 18.73
C ASP A 115 -5.81 -3.96 18.08
N SER A 116 -6.39 -2.77 18.22
CA SER A 116 -7.60 -2.38 17.51
C SER A 116 -7.36 -1.10 16.74
N LEU A 117 -7.96 -1.01 15.57
CA LEU A 117 -7.96 0.21 14.78
C LEU A 117 -8.84 1.26 15.51
N ASP A 118 -8.31 2.47 15.69
CA ASP A 118 -9.09 3.59 16.18
C ASP A 118 -10.11 4.03 15.11
N GLU A 119 -11.40 3.99 15.47
CA GLU A 119 -12.49 4.37 14.56
C GLU A 119 -12.39 5.83 14.08
N VAL A 120 -11.84 6.72 14.93
CA VAL A 120 -11.62 8.12 14.56
C VAL A 120 -10.62 8.23 13.40
N SER A 121 -9.67 7.32 13.31
CA SER A 121 -8.66 7.32 12.25
C SER A 121 -9.23 6.97 10.87
N LEU A 122 -10.39 6.29 10.81
CA LEU A 122 -11.01 5.88 9.54
C LEU A 122 -11.35 7.05 8.61
N GLN A 123 -11.55 8.24 9.15
CA GLN A 123 -11.80 9.44 8.34
C GLN A 123 -10.58 9.90 7.53
N TYR A 124 -9.36 9.46 7.89
CA TYR A 124 -8.12 9.96 7.30
C TYR A 124 -7.77 9.34 5.95
N ALA A 125 -8.40 8.21 5.58
CA ALA A 125 -8.20 7.60 4.27
C ALA A 125 -9.48 6.93 3.77
N ASP A 126 -9.63 6.84 2.44
CA ASP A 126 -10.69 6.06 1.83
C ASP A 126 -10.30 4.59 1.71
N THR A 127 -9.01 4.31 1.54
CA THR A 127 -8.47 2.95 1.41
C THR A 127 -7.63 2.55 2.63
N TRP A 128 -7.92 1.38 3.17
CA TRP A 128 -7.23 0.78 4.30
C TRP A 128 -6.65 -0.57 3.90
N LEU A 129 -5.39 -0.81 4.25
CA LEU A 129 -4.69 -2.04 3.92
C LEU A 129 -4.35 -2.82 5.19
N MET A 130 -4.75 -4.09 5.21
CA MET A 130 -4.33 -5.05 6.22
C MET A 130 -3.29 -6.00 5.63
N ASP A 131 -2.11 -5.98 6.21
CA ASP A 131 -0.98 -6.86 5.86
C ASP A 131 -0.72 -7.87 6.98
N ALA A 132 -0.03 -8.97 6.65
CA ALA A 132 0.39 -9.93 7.66
C ALA A 132 1.26 -9.27 8.73
N TYR A 133 0.88 -9.44 10.00
CA TYR A 133 1.64 -8.84 11.11
C TYR A 133 2.96 -9.54 11.35
N ARG A 134 4.06 -8.79 11.35
CA ARG A 134 5.35 -9.20 11.92
C ARG A 134 5.96 -8.09 12.75
N LYS A 135 6.48 -8.43 13.93
CA LYS A 135 7.05 -7.45 14.85
C LYS A 135 8.18 -6.64 14.22
N ASP A 136 9.03 -7.27 13.42
CA ASP A 136 10.30 -6.71 12.95
C ASP A 136 10.32 -6.37 11.44
N ALA A 137 9.17 -6.45 10.74
CA ALA A 137 9.11 -6.20 9.30
C ALA A 137 7.84 -5.45 8.88
N TYR A 138 7.90 -4.80 7.72
CA TYR A 138 6.76 -4.22 7.01
C TYR A 138 6.64 -4.91 5.66
N GLY A 139 5.58 -5.71 5.46
CA GLY A 139 5.24 -6.39 4.22
C GLY A 139 6.26 -7.42 3.71
N GLY A 140 5.87 -8.16 2.67
CA GLY A 140 6.78 -9.02 1.90
C GLY A 140 7.30 -10.27 2.61
N THR A 141 6.68 -10.71 3.68
CA THR A 141 7.14 -11.84 4.50
C THR A 141 6.72 -13.21 3.95
N GLY A 142 5.71 -13.23 3.06
CA GLY A 142 5.10 -14.45 2.54
C GLY A 142 4.19 -15.18 3.53
N GLU A 143 4.05 -14.66 4.76
CA GLU A 143 3.10 -15.22 5.75
C GLU A 143 1.69 -14.73 5.45
N THR A 144 0.71 -15.62 5.63
CA THR A 144 -0.71 -15.32 5.48
C THR A 144 -1.17 -14.39 6.59
N GLY A 145 -1.88 -13.32 6.22
CA GLY A 145 -2.51 -12.41 7.17
C GLY A 145 -3.68 -13.04 7.93
N ASP A 146 -4.20 -12.33 8.91
CA ASP A 146 -5.44 -12.71 9.61
C ASP A 146 -6.66 -12.33 8.76
N TRP A 147 -7.06 -13.25 7.89
CA TRP A 147 -8.19 -13.04 6.97
C TRP A 147 -9.54 -13.04 7.67
N VAL A 148 -9.64 -13.62 8.87
CA VAL A 148 -10.87 -13.56 9.68
C VAL A 148 -11.08 -12.13 10.17
N SER A 149 -10.07 -11.55 10.80
CA SER A 149 -10.10 -10.16 11.23
C SER A 149 -10.29 -9.18 10.07
N PHE A 150 -9.69 -9.47 8.88
CA PHE A 150 -9.93 -8.68 7.68
C PHE A 150 -11.41 -8.67 7.27
N ARG A 151 -12.05 -9.84 7.26
CA ARG A 151 -13.48 -9.94 6.94
C ARG A 151 -14.33 -9.16 7.94
N GLU A 152 -14.10 -9.37 9.23
CA GLU A 152 -14.86 -8.70 10.30
C GLU A 152 -14.78 -7.17 10.19
N ILE A 153 -13.58 -6.61 9.95
CA ILE A 153 -13.41 -5.17 9.85
C ILE A 153 -14.01 -4.62 8.55
N SER A 154 -13.88 -5.33 7.43
CA SER A 154 -14.44 -4.90 6.15
C SER A 154 -15.98 -4.94 6.15
N GLU A 155 -16.59 -5.90 6.84
CA GLU A 155 -18.04 -5.97 7.04
C GLU A 155 -18.55 -4.90 8.02
N LYS A 156 -17.72 -4.52 9.01
CA LYS A 156 -18.07 -3.48 10.00
C LYS A 156 -18.06 -2.07 9.40
N TYR A 157 -17.15 -1.80 8.43
CA TYR A 157 -16.98 -0.48 7.80
C TYR A 157 -17.05 -0.60 6.28
N PRO A 158 -18.24 -0.91 5.73
CA PRO A 158 -18.41 -1.16 4.30
C PRO A 158 -18.30 0.10 3.42
N GLU A 159 -18.27 1.29 4.02
CA GLU A 159 -18.05 2.56 3.33
C GLU A 159 -16.58 2.80 2.99
N LYS A 160 -15.65 1.98 3.50
CA LYS A 160 -14.22 2.06 3.21
C LYS A 160 -13.80 1.02 2.19
N LEU A 161 -12.75 1.34 1.44
CA LEU A 161 -12.09 0.39 0.56
C LEU A 161 -11.05 -0.40 1.36
N TRP A 162 -11.22 -1.71 1.42
CA TRP A 162 -10.33 -2.60 2.17
C TRP A 162 -9.44 -3.40 1.24
N THR A 163 -8.14 -3.31 1.44
CA THR A 163 -7.13 -4.05 0.69
C THR A 163 -6.54 -5.15 1.56
N LEU A 164 -6.74 -6.39 1.15
CA LEU A 164 -6.08 -7.55 1.77
C LEU A 164 -4.67 -7.70 1.19
N ALA A 165 -3.69 -7.84 2.06
CA ALA A 165 -2.31 -8.12 1.70
C ALA A 165 -1.70 -9.21 2.60
N GLY A 166 -0.49 -9.65 2.28
CA GLY A 166 0.23 -10.67 3.06
C GLY A 166 -0.12 -12.10 2.66
N GLY A 167 0.87 -12.81 2.11
CA GLY A 167 0.80 -14.24 1.81
C GLY A 167 -0.17 -14.66 0.71
N LEU A 168 -0.68 -13.73 -0.08
CA LEU A 168 -1.54 -14.05 -1.23
C LEU A 168 -0.75 -14.76 -2.32
N GLY A 169 -1.32 -15.82 -2.88
CA GLY A 169 -0.70 -16.60 -3.93
C GLY A 169 -1.69 -17.51 -4.65
N PRO A 170 -1.27 -18.18 -5.75
CA PRO A 170 -2.17 -18.97 -6.60
C PRO A 170 -2.95 -20.09 -5.90
N GLY A 171 -2.52 -20.48 -4.71
CA GLY A 171 -3.16 -21.54 -3.92
C GLY A 171 -4.22 -21.06 -2.94
N ASN A 172 -4.42 -19.74 -2.77
CA ASN A 172 -5.27 -19.17 -1.73
C ASN A 172 -6.03 -17.89 -2.13
N VAL A 173 -5.98 -17.51 -3.39
CA VAL A 173 -6.78 -16.44 -4.01
C VAL A 173 -7.83 -17.01 -4.95
#